data_b367031f7fc7bdfa188e075cef56205f
#
_entry.id   b367031f7fc7bdfa188e075cef56205f
#
_cell.length_a   1.000
_cell.length_b   1.000
_cell.length_c   1.000
_cell.angle_alpha   90.00
_cell.angle_beta   90.00
_cell.angle_gamma   90.00
#
_symmetry.space_group_name_H-M   'P 1'
#
loop_
_entity.id
_entity.type
_entity.pdbx_description
1 polymer ?
#
loop_
_entity_poly.entity_id
_entity_poly.type
_entity_poly.pdbx_seq_one_letter_code
_entity_poly.pdbx_strand_id
1 'polypeptide(L)' 'MTLRERVIVEAYTGYCMTASEERHEFYKYIAEIMGRPIYTHELADENIQNEIHDKSKADFIGLCMG' A
#
# COMPACT_ATOMS: atom_id res chain seq x y z
N MET A 1 9.14 13.27 1.49
CA MET A 1 8.31 12.12 1.91
C MET A 1 9.20 10.96 2.32
N THR A 2 8.88 10.30 3.44
CA THR A 2 9.61 9.10 3.87
C THR A 2 9.19 7.91 3.00
N LEU A 3 9.97 6.83 3.07
CA LEU A 3 9.62 5.59 2.36
C LEU A 3 8.25 5.06 2.81
N ARG A 4 7.98 5.07 4.11
CA ARG A 4 6.69 4.61 4.63
C ARG A 4 5.53 5.45 4.09
N GLU A 5 5.70 6.77 4.02
CA GLU A 5 4.68 7.64 3.47
C GLU A 5 4.43 7.35 2.01
N ARG A 6 5.49 7.12 1.22
CA ARG A 6 5.35 6.77 -0.20
C ARG A 6 4.62 5.44 -0.37
N VAL A 7 4.92 4.47 0.50
CA VAL A 7 4.25 3.16 0.47
C VAL A 7 2.75 3.33 0.74
N ILE A 8 2.39 4.14 1.73
CA ILE A 8 0.98 4.39 2.06
C ILE A 8 0.26 5.07 0.89
N VAL A 9 0.88 6.07 0.29
CA VAL A 9 0.30 6.78 -0.85
C VAL A 9 0.12 5.83 -2.03
N GLU A 10 1.09 4.98 -2.30
CA GLU A 10 0.98 3.99 -3.37
C GLU A 10 -0.17 3.02 -3.11
N ALA A 11 -0.30 2.52 -1.88
CA ALA A 11 -1.36 1.59 -1.53
C ALA A 11 -2.74 2.22 -1.69
N TYR A 12 -2.88 3.48 -1.29
CA TYR A 12 -4.17 4.16 -1.33
C TYR A 12 -4.54 4.62 -2.75
N THR A 13 -3.62 5.22 -3.47
CA THR A 13 -3.90 5.82 -4.77
C THR A 13 -3.72 4.88 -5.95
N GLY A 14 -2.93 3.82 -5.79
CA GLY A 14 -2.59 2.90 -6.88
C GLY A 14 -1.45 3.38 -7.76
N TYR A 15 -0.91 4.57 -7.53
CA TYR A 15 0.24 5.07 -8.28
C TYR A 15 1.54 4.51 -7.71
N CYS A 16 2.44 4.09 -8.60
CA CYS A 16 3.73 3.56 -8.18
C CYS A 16 4.62 4.69 -7.65
N MET A 17 4.90 4.65 -6.34
CA MET A 17 5.69 5.66 -5.65
C MET A 17 7.02 5.12 -5.13
N THR A 18 7.26 3.82 -5.29
CA THR A 18 8.47 3.19 -4.78
C THR A 18 9.36 2.69 -5.92
N ALA A 19 10.68 2.79 -5.72
CA ALA A 19 11.66 2.24 -6.66
C ALA A 19 11.70 0.71 -6.55
N SER A 20 12.34 0.05 -7.52
CA SER A 20 12.42 -1.41 -7.55
C SER A 20 12.99 -2.00 -6.26
N GLU A 21 14.03 -1.39 -5.71
CA GLU A 21 14.67 -1.86 -4.48
C GLU A 21 13.83 -1.58 -3.23
N GLU A 22 12.79 -0.77 -3.37
CA GLU A 22 11.89 -0.42 -2.25
C GLU A 22 10.60 -1.24 -2.26
N ARG A 23 10.38 -2.07 -3.29
CA ARG A 23 9.13 -2.81 -3.42
C ARG A 23 8.84 -3.74 -2.25
N HIS A 24 9.88 -4.30 -1.63
CA HIS A 24 9.69 -5.20 -0.49
C HIS A 24 9.01 -4.49 0.68
N GLU A 25 9.25 -3.20 0.87
CA GLU A 25 8.59 -2.42 1.91
C GLU A 25 7.10 -2.23 1.59
N PHE A 26 6.79 -2.03 0.31
CA PHE A 26 5.40 -1.95 -0.13
C PHE A 26 4.65 -3.25 0.15
N TYR A 27 5.23 -4.39 -0.22
CA TYR A 27 4.60 -5.68 0.04
C TYR A 27 4.47 -5.98 1.53
N LYS A 28 5.47 -5.58 2.31
CA LYS A 28 5.43 -5.73 3.76
C LYS A 28 4.27 -4.93 4.37
N TYR A 29 4.10 -3.69 3.93
CA TYR A 29 3.01 -2.84 4.41
C TYR A 29 1.65 -3.46 4.05
N ILE A 30 1.48 -3.89 2.80
CA ILE A 30 0.24 -4.51 2.37
C ILE A 30 -0.07 -5.76 3.21
N ALA A 31 0.93 -6.58 3.46
CA ALA A 31 0.75 -7.78 4.27
C ALA A 31 0.28 -7.43 5.68
N GLU A 32 0.80 -6.35 6.26
CA GLU A 32 0.41 -5.89 7.59
C GLU A 32 -1.06 -5.47 7.62
N ILE A 33 -1.50 -4.66 6.67
CA ILE A 33 -2.88 -4.16 6.67
C ILE A 33 -3.88 -5.21 6.25
N MET A 34 -3.48 -6.18 5.44
CA MET A 34 -4.36 -7.26 4.99
C MET A 34 -4.37 -8.45 5.95
N GLY A 35 -3.41 -8.53 6.86
CA GLY A 35 -3.31 -9.63 7.82
C GLY A 35 -2.79 -10.92 7.21
N ARG A 36 -2.25 -10.90 5.99
CA ARG A 36 -1.67 -12.07 5.32
C ARG A 36 -0.74 -11.61 4.21
N PRO A 37 0.20 -12.46 3.79
CA PRO A 37 1.06 -12.15 2.65
C PRO A 37 0.23 -11.97 1.37
N ILE A 38 0.60 -10.96 0.58
CA ILE A 38 -0.05 -10.69 -0.70
C ILE A 38 0.95 -10.96 -1.82
N TYR A 39 0.59 -11.79 -2.77
CA TYR A 39 1.45 -12.14 -3.90
C TYR A 39 1.27 -11.15 -5.05
N THR A 40 2.28 -11.03 -5.89
CA THR A 40 2.28 -10.09 -7.01
C THR A 40 1.04 -10.24 -7.90
N HIS A 41 0.65 -11.48 -8.21
CA HIS A 41 -0.50 -11.72 -9.07
C HIS A 41 -1.83 -11.29 -8.44
N GLU A 42 -1.89 -11.26 -7.11
CA GLU A 42 -3.10 -10.80 -6.41
C GLU A 42 -3.33 -9.31 -6.58
N LEU A 43 -2.26 -8.54 -6.78
CA LEU A 43 -2.38 -7.10 -6.98
C LEU A 43 -3.11 -6.73 -8.27
N ALA A 44 -3.26 -7.67 -9.20
CA ALA A 44 -4.02 -7.46 -10.42
C ALA A 44 -5.54 -7.66 -10.21
N ASP A 45 -5.94 -8.21 -9.07
CA ASP A 45 -7.34 -8.45 -8.74
C ASP A 45 -7.98 -7.17 -8.19
N GLU A 46 -9.06 -6.71 -8.84
CA GLU A 46 -9.75 -5.49 -8.42
C GLU A 46 -10.26 -5.58 -6.98
N ASN A 47 -10.73 -6.75 -6.56
CA ASN A 47 -11.23 -6.91 -5.19
C ASN A 47 -10.12 -6.70 -4.17
N ILE A 48 -8.93 -7.22 -4.47
CA ILE A 48 -7.75 -7.02 -3.62
C ILE A 48 -7.34 -5.54 -3.61
N GLN A 49 -7.35 -4.89 -4.78
CA GLN A 49 -7.02 -3.46 -4.87
C GLN A 49 -7.98 -2.62 -4.06
N ASN A 50 -9.28 -2.90 -4.14
CA ASN A 50 -10.29 -2.18 -3.38
C ASN A 50 -10.11 -2.38 -1.88
N GLU A 51 -9.79 -3.60 -1.45
CA GLU A 51 -9.56 -3.89 -0.04
C GLU A 51 -8.31 -3.17 0.48
N ILE A 52 -7.25 -3.14 -0.30
CA ILE A 52 -6.03 -2.40 0.05
C ILE A 52 -6.35 -0.92 0.18
N HIS A 53 -7.11 -0.36 -0.76
CA HIS A 53 -7.53 1.04 -0.73
C HIS A 53 -8.27 1.34 0.57
N ASP A 54 -9.26 0.52 0.90
CA ASP A 54 -10.06 0.73 2.11
C ASP A 54 -9.21 0.65 3.38
N LYS A 55 -8.34 -0.35 3.45
CA LYS A 55 -7.53 -0.57 4.66
C LYS A 55 -6.42 0.48 4.82
N SER A 56 -5.93 1.06 3.72
CA SER A 56 -4.91 2.10 3.78
C SER A 56 -5.50 3.49 3.98
N LYS A 57 -6.81 3.65 3.86
CA LYS A 57 -7.47 4.95 3.95
C LYS A 57 -7.16 5.69 5.25
N ALA A 58 -7.24 4.99 6.38
CA ALA A 58 -6.98 5.62 7.68
C ALA A 58 -5.55 6.14 7.78
N ASP A 59 -4.59 5.34 7.29
CA ASP A 59 -3.18 5.76 7.28
C ASP A 59 -2.96 6.94 6.36
N PHE A 60 -3.60 6.93 5.18
CA PHE A 60 -3.51 8.03 4.23
C PHE A 60 -4.09 9.32 4.81
N ILE A 61 -5.24 9.24 5.45
CA ILE A 61 -5.86 10.38 6.11
C ILE A 61 -4.96 10.92 7.19
N GLY A 62 -4.31 10.03 7.96
CA GLY A 62 -3.35 10.42 8.98
C GLY A 62 -2.19 11.23 8.41
N LEU A 63 -1.71 10.89 7.22
CA LEU A 63 -0.66 11.66 6.55
C LEU A 63 -1.15 13.05 6.16
N CYS A 64 -2.39 13.16 5.67
CA CYS A 64 -2.95 14.43 5.25
C CYS A 64 -3.21 15.36 6.43
N MET A 65 -3.55 14.80 7.59
CA MET A 65 -3.87 15.59 8.78
C MET A 65 -2.68 15.80 9.70
N GLY A 66 -1.66 15.01 9.52
CA GLY A 66 -0.45 15.09 10.32
C GLY A 66 0.55 16.05 9.76
#